data_e518b0f89af023199d6c98cd45f7ca9a
#
_entry.id   e518b0f89af023199d6c98cd45f7ca9a
#
_cell.length_a   1.000
_cell.length_b   1.000
_cell.length_c   1.000
_cell.angle_alpha   90.00
_cell.angle_beta   90.00
_cell.angle_gamma   90.00
#
_symmetry.space_group_name_H-M   'P 1'
#
loop_
_entity.id
_entity.type
_entity.pdbx_description
1 polymer ?
#
loop_
_entity_poly.entity_id
_entity_poly.type
_entity_poly.pdbx_seq_one_letter_code
_entity_poly.pdbx_strand_id
1 'polypeptide(L)'
;MTDSKSWIYIAVASLFVFAATWPYRDYPLRMVAAQKSAGPLSAAKTWHYQLDNIDVDQLAATPGDLLVIDYAKFQGKVPLTKQEVARIKAGPDGRGRYAVAYLSVGESEEYRFYWNAAWKTAPPEWLGEENCAWPQAHRVRFWLPGWKDINFRAPDSYLRRIIDAGFDGIYLDRVDIYETYAKERPGARAEIIAYVRELAETAWRLKPGFFIIPQNAEALLAFPEYRSFVDGLGKESLLHGISGTAQRNSRADIGWSMGLIKKLQGDGKPVFAVEYLIDHRHINVTERELLGRRIVPTFQTRALDGKDPTAPVALKTEVGTPERTALACPPGSSW
;
A
#
# COMPACT_ATOMS: atom_id res chain seq x y z
N MET A 1 65.23 -52.92 -30.93
CA MET A 1 66.04 -52.36 -29.85
C MET A 1 65.69 -50.86 -29.75
N THR A 2 65.40 -50.45 -28.54
CA THR A 2 65.16 -49.09 -27.98
C THR A 2 63.76 -48.48 -28.10
N ASP A 3 63.09 -48.66 -26.98
CA ASP A 3 61.94 -47.96 -26.50
C ASP A 3 62.17 -46.39 -26.39
N SER A 4 61.19 -45.62 -26.77
CA SER A 4 61.11 -44.28 -26.35
C SER A 4 59.65 -43.93 -25.85
N LYS A 5 59.48 -43.88 -24.53
CA LYS A 5 58.27 -43.49 -23.86
C LYS A 5 58.06 -41.99 -23.99
N SER A 6 56.97 -41.59 -24.65
CA SER A 6 56.49 -40.20 -24.68
C SER A 6 55.65 -39.92 -23.45
N TRP A 7 56.07 -38.96 -22.62
CA TRP A 7 55.29 -38.43 -21.50
C TRP A 7 54.38 -37.31 -22.01
N ILE A 8 53.06 -37.52 -21.90
CA ILE A 8 52.05 -36.50 -22.16
C ILE A 8 51.83 -35.73 -20.86
N TYR A 9 52.20 -34.45 -20.83
CA TYR A 9 51.84 -33.54 -19.75
C TYR A 9 50.40 -33.09 -19.96
N ILE A 10 49.51 -33.50 -19.05
CA ILE A 10 48.16 -32.95 -18.95
C ILE A 10 48.25 -31.70 -18.06
N ALA A 11 48.14 -30.54 -18.69
CA ALA A 11 47.98 -29.27 -17.99
C ALA A 11 46.53 -29.17 -17.45
N VAL A 12 46.37 -29.33 -16.14
CA VAL A 12 45.10 -29.05 -15.45
C VAL A 12 45.00 -27.53 -15.27
N ALA A 13 44.17 -26.88 -16.10
CA ALA A 13 43.81 -25.50 -15.92
C ALA A 13 42.82 -25.38 -14.76
N SER A 14 43.29 -24.93 -13.61
CA SER A 14 42.44 -24.59 -12.46
C SER A 14 41.70 -23.30 -12.74
N LEU A 15 40.43 -23.41 -13.11
CA LEU A 15 39.48 -22.30 -13.16
C LEU A 15 39.19 -21.83 -11.72
N PHE A 16 39.82 -20.77 -11.29
CA PHE A 16 39.39 -20.05 -10.10
C PHE A 16 38.08 -19.28 -10.41
N VAL A 17 36.96 -19.89 -10.01
CA VAL A 17 35.68 -19.15 -9.92
C VAL A 17 35.79 -18.24 -8.72
N PHE A 18 36.02 -16.96 -8.96
CA PHE A 18 35.84 -15.91 -7.94
C PHE A 18 34.32 -15.78 -7.68
N ALA A 19 33.83 -16.55 -6.72
CA ALA A 19 32.55 -16.24 -6.10
C ALA A 19 32.72 -14.95 -5.31
N ALA A 20 32.25 -13.84 -5.85
CA ALA A 20 32.12 -12.60 -5.10
C ALA A 20 31.10 -12.85 -4.00
N THR A 21 31.54 -13.30 -2.85
CA THR A 21 30.77 -13.31 -1.62
C THR A 21 30.63 -11.85 -1.18
N TRP A 22 29.48 -11.24 -1.56
CA TRP A 22 29.02 -10.02 -0.92
C TRP A 22 28.85 -10.37 0.56
N PRO A 23 29.41 -9.60 1.49
CA PRO A 23 29.22 -9.89 2.91
C PRO A 23 27.73 -9.62 3.23
N TYR A 24 26.94 -10.66 3.31
CA TYR A 24 25.67 -10.66 4.01
C TYR A 24 26.04 -10.39 5.48
N ARG A 25 26.08 -9.11 5.83
CA ARG A 25 26.20 -8.71 7.22
C ARG A 25 24.95 -9.21 7.91
N ASP A 26 25.11 -10.19 8.77
CA ASP A 26 24.08 -10.64 9.71
C ASP A 26 23.56 -9.42 10.46
N TYR A 27 22.45 -8.85 9.99
CA TYR A 27 21.67 -7.95 10.81
C TYR A 27 21.06 -8.81 11.91
N PRO A 28 21.31 -8.51 13.16
CA PRO A 28 20.89 -9.38 14.25
C PRO A 28 19.37 -9.49 14.23
N LEU A 29 18.87 -10.72 14.12
CA LEU A 29 17.47 -11.13 14.31
C LEU A 29 16.85 -10.62 15.64
N ARG A 30 17.58 -9.87 16.43
CA ARG A 30 17.15 -9.24 17.68
C ARG A 30 16.06 -8.17 17.53
N MET A 31 15.83 -7.60 16.34
CA MET A 31 14.74 -6.64 16.14
C MET A 31 13.39 -7.30 15.91
N VAL A 32 13.33 -8.56 15.49
CA VAL A 32 12.08 -9.29 15.24
C VAL A 32 11.44 -9.82 16.52
N ALA A 33 12.21 -10.04 17.58
CA ALA A 33 11.72 -10.59 18.85
C ALA A 33 11.20 -9.54 19.87
N ALA A 34 11.39 -8.24 19.62
CA ALA A 34 11.05 -7.19 20.59
C ALA A 34 9.64 -6.60 20.43
N GLN A 35 8.86 -6.99 19.43
CA GLN A 35 7.55 -6.38 19.16
C GLN A 35 6.38 -7.27 19.59
N LYS A 36 6.32 -7.64 20.87
CA LYS A 36 5.06 -8.04 21.52
C LYS A 36 4.34 -6.88 22.22
N SER A 37 4.87 -5.67 22.18
CA SER A 37 4.15 -4.47 22.65
C SER A 37 3.40 -3.86 21.48
N ALA A 38 2.13 -3.51 21.70
CA ALA A 38 1.33 -2.73 20.75
C ALA A 38 2.13 -1.51 20.29
N GLY A 39 2.38 -1.41 18.98
CA GLY A 39 3.11 -0.27 18.41
C GLY A 39 2.34 1.05 18.59
N PRO A 40 2.98 2.21 18.37
CA PRO A 40 2.35 3.52 18.59
C PRO A 40 1.05 3.73 17.81
N LEU A 41 0.88 3.10 16.64
CA LEU A 41 -0.38 3.12 15.89
C LEU A 41 -1.57 2.46 16.60
N SER A 42 -1.34 1.55 17.55
CA SER A 42 -2.42 0.89 18.30
C SER A 42 -3.14 1.86 19.25
N ALA A 43 -2.57 3.02 19.53
CA ALA A 43 -3.21 4.08 20.30
C ALA A 43 -4.22 4.89 19.47
N ALA A 44 -4.15 4.86 18.13
CA ALA A 44 -5.07 5.58 17.27
C ALA A 44 -6.51 5.05 17.42
N LYS A 45 -7.45 5.94 17.73
CA LYS A 45 -8.88 5.64 17.93
C LYS A 45 -9.75 6.16 16.79
N THR A 46 -9.19 7.08 16.01
CA THR A 46 -9.86 7.70 14.87
C THR A 46 -8.89 7.82 13.71
N TRP A 47 -9.41 7.69 12.49
CA TRP A 47 -8.61 7.89 11.30
C TRP A 47 -9.43 8.51 10.17
N HIS A 48 -8.73 9.14 9.23
CA HIS A 48 -9.33 9.76 8.04
C HIS A 48 -8.59 9.28 6.80
N TYR A 49 -9.34 9.05 5.71
CA TYR A 49 -8.79 8.56 4.44
C TYR A 49 -9.23 9.47 3.29
N GLN A 50 -8.29 10.16 2.66
CA GLN A 50 -8.58 11.12 1.59
C GLN A 50 -7.46 11.11 0.55
N LEU A 51 -7.81 10.86 -0.73
CA LEU A 51 -6.86 10.79 -1.84
C LEU A 51 -7.07 11.86 -2.91
N ASP A 52 -8.20 12.52 -2.92
CA ASP A 52 -8.49 13.63 -3.83
C ASP A 52 -8.83 14.91 -3.03
N ASN A 53 -8.83 16.04 -3.70
CA ASN A 53 -9.12 17.33 -3.08
C ASN A 53 -8.18 17.65 -1.90
N ILE A 54 -6.90 17.38 -2.03
CA ILE A 54 -5.90 17.58 -0.97
C ILE A 54 -5.74 19.08 -0.72
N ASP A 55 -6.40 19.57 0.32
CA ASP A 55 -6.31 20.92 0.83
C ASP A 55 -5.66 20.92 2.21
N VAL A 56 -4.57 21.66 2.38
CA VAL A 56 -3.75 21.65 3.59
C VAL A 56 -4.50 22.25 4.79
N ASP A 57 -5.30 23.29 4.57
CA ASP A 57 -6.05 23.96 5.64
C ASP A 57 -7.20 23.08 6.12
N GLN A 58 -7.92 22.46 5.19
CA GLN A 58 -8.97 21.51 5.50
C GLN A 58 -8.40 20.31 6.25
N LEU A 59 -7.32 19.70 5.73
CA LEU A 59 -6.69 18.55 6.38
C LEU A 59 -6.14 18.89 7.76
N ALA A 60 -5.55 20.08 7.97
CA ALA A 60 -5.09 20.50 9.27
C ALA A 60 -6.24 20.65 10.29
N ALA A 61 -7.43 21.04 9.83
CA ALA A 61 -8.64 21.15 10.63
C ALA A 61 -9.42 19.83 10.80
N THR A 62 -9.18 18.83 9.95
CA THR A 62 -9.85 17.52 10.01
C THR A 62 -9.44 16.77 11.27
N PRO A 63 -10.38 16.23 12.08
CA PRO A 63 -10.04 15.42 13.24
C PRO A 63 -9.47 14.05 12.84
N GLY A 64 -8.70 13.43 13.74
CA GLY A 64 -8.19 12.07 13.56
C GLY A 64 -6.80 11.89 14.15
N ASP A 65 -6.54 10.73 14.74
CA ASP A 65 -5.22 10.33 15.26
C ASP A 65 -4.28 9.88 14.15
N LEU A 66 -4.85 9.40 13.04
CA LEU A 66 -4.17 8.96 11.83
C LEU A 66 -4.86 9.55 10.60
N LEU A 67 -4.10 10.20 9.72
CA LEU A 67 -4.56 10.57 8.40
C LEU A 67 -3.81 9.76 7.35
N VAL A 68 -4.56 9.10 6.47
CA VAL A 68 -4.04 8.50 5.24
C VAL A 68 -4.45 9.41 4.09
N ILE A 69 -3.47 10.00 3.41
CA ILE A 69 -3.71 11.02 2.37
C ILE A 69 -2.82 10.79 1.15
N ASP A 70 -3.20 11.36 0.01
CA ASP A 70 -2.27 11.43 -1.11
C ASP A 70 -1.05 12.28 -0.72
N TYR A 71 0.12 11.89 -1.21
CA TYR A 71 1.38 12.61 -1.00
C TYR A 71 1.40 13.97 -1.73
N ALA A 72 0.48 14.21 -2.68
CA ALA A 72 0.46 15.37 -3.55
C ALA A 72 -0.93 15.97 -3.70
N LYS A 73 -0.97 17.27 -3.98
CA LYS A 73 -2.16 18.06 -4.32
C LYS A 73 -2.48 17.96 -5.81
N PHE A 74 -3.66 18.45 -6.21
CA PHE A 74 -4.08 18.57 -7.60
C PHE A 74 -3.95 17.27 -8.38
N GLN A 75 -4.57 16.21 -7.85
CA GLN A 75 -4.55 14.88 -8.47
C GLN A 75 -3.12 14.35 -8.72
N GLY A 76 -2.27 14.44 -7.70
CA GLY A 76 -0.93 13.87 -7.74
C GLY A 76 0.15 14.75 -8.39
N LYS A 77 -0.21 15.97 -8.85
CA LYS A 77 0.70 16.81 -9.64
C LYS A 77 1.69 17.64 -8.81
N VAL A 78 1.29 18.08 -7.62
CA VAL A 78 2.10 18.98 -6.80
C VAL A 78 2.36 18.33 -5.43
N PRO A 79 3.57 17.85 -5.17
CA PRO A 79 3.94 17.25 -3.89
C PRO A 79 3.65 18.17 -2.71
N LEU A 80 3.20 17.60 -1.59
CA LEU A 80 3.15 18.31 -0.32
C LEU A 80 4.56 18.60 0.16
N THR A 81 4.78 19.85 0.60
CA THR A 81 6.04 20.27 1.21
C THR A 81 6.15 19.75 2.64
N LYS A 82 7.36 19.73 3.18
CA LYS A 82 7.61 19.34 4.57
C LYS A 82 6.86 20.23 5.57
N GLN A 83 6.71 21.52 5.27
CA GLN A 83 5.97 22.47 6.10
C GLN A 83 4.46 22.17 6.08
N GLU A 84 3.90 21.86 4.91
CA GLU A 84 2.49 21.47 4.77
C GLU A 84 2.18 20.19 5.52
N VAL A 85 3.03 19.15 5.35
CA VAL A 85 2.88 17.90 6.10
C VAL A 85 2.99 18.14 7.62
N ALA A 86 3.95 18.95 8.06
CA ALA A 86 4.08 19.30 9.48
C ALA A 86 2.82 20.02 10.03
N ARG A 87 2.23 20.91 9.24
CA ARG A 87 0.99 21.61 9.59
C ARG A 87 -0.20 20.63 9.70
N ILE A 88 -0.35 19.72 8.73
CA ILE A 88 -1.34 18.66 8.77
C ILE A 88 -1.16 17.81 10.04
N LYS A 89 0.06 17.44 10.37
CA LYS A 89 0.40 16.61 11.53
C LYS A 89 0.15 17.30 12.87
N ALA A 90 0.19 18.61 12.95
CA ALA A 90 -0.13 19.31 14.18
C ALA A 90 -1.56 19.03 14.66
N GLY A 91 -2.50 18.86 13.73
CA GLY A 91 -3.90 18.60 14.01
C GLY A 91 -4.65 19.85 14.55
N PRO A 92 -5.99 19.77 14.65
CA PRO A 92 -6.81 20.92 15.03
C PRO A 92 -6.60 21.40 16.47
N ASP A 93 -6.13 20.52 17.34
CA ASP A 93 -5.93 20.78 18.78
C ASP A 93 -4.43 20.87 19.18
N GLY A 94 -3.53 20.79 18.21
CA GLY A 94 -2.08 20.88 18.44
C GLY A 94 -1.44 19.69 19.17
N ARG A 95 -2.20 18.61 19.47
CA ARG A 95 -1.66 17.43 20.18
C ARG A 95 -0.75 16.56 19.32
N GLY A 96 -0.77 16.80 18.01
CA GLY A 96 -0.04 15.99 17.06
C GLY A 96 -0.76 14.69 16.69
N ARG A 97 -0.50 14.20 15.48
CA ARG A 97 -1.07 12.95 14.92
C ARG A 97 -0.16 12.39 13.84
N TYR A 98 -0.47 11.21 13.37
CA TYR A 98 0.27 10.59 12.28
C TYR A 98 -0.32 10.97 10.91
N ALA A 99 0.55 11.25 9.94
CA ALA A 99 0.21 11.38 8.53
C ALA A 99 0.94 10.30 7.73
N VAL A 100 0.20 9.51 6.99
CA VAL A 100 0.67 8.38 6.19
C VAL A 100 0.32 8.64 4.74
N ALA A 101 1.28 8.47 3.83
CA ALA A 101 1.07 8.72 2.41
C ALA A 101 0.59 7.46 1.67
N TYR A 102 -0.39 7.62 0.79
CA TYR A 102 -0.79 6.58 -0.15
C TYR A 102 0.34 6.26 -1.13
N LEU A 103 0.52 4.98 -1.43
CA LEU A 103 1.46 4.48 -2.43
C LEU A 103 0.91 3.18 -3.03
N SER A 104 0.63 3.16 -4.35
CA SER A 104 0.28 1.93 -5.04
C SER A 104 1.54 1.10 -5.35
N VAL A 105 1.52 -0.19 -4.99
CA VAL A 105 2.59 -1.13 -5.32
C VAL A 105 2.25 -2.01 -6.51
N GLY A 106 0.97 -2.14 -6.83
CA GLY A 106 0.47 -3.00 -7.90
C GLY A 106 0.06 -2.28 -9.16
N GLU A 107 -0.04 -0.95 -9.11
CA GLU A 107 -0.44 -0.13 -10.26
C GLU A 107 0.45 1.11 -10.42
N SER A 108 0.74 1.44 -11.67
CA SER A 108 1.38 2.69 -12.10
C SER A 108 0.31 3.66 -12.55
N GLU A 109 0.38 4.90 -12.10
CA GLU A 109 -0.64 5.92 -12.31
C GLU A 109 -0.10 7.06 -13.19
N GLU A 110 -0.78 7.38 -14.32
CA GLU A 110 -0.32 8.34 -15.31
C GLU A 110 -0.14 9.77 -14.80
N TYR A 111 -0.81 10.11 -13.72
CA TYR A 111 -0.75 11.43 -13.11
C TYR A 111 0.39 11.60 -12.10
N ARG A 112 1.17 10.56 -11.84
CA ARG A 112 2.30 10.61 -10.90
C ARG A 112 3.54 11.21 -11.54
N PHE A 113 4.39 11.79 -10.71
CA PHE A 113 5.62 12.45 -11.11
C PHE A 113 6.58 11.58 -11.94
N TYR A 114 6.53 10.26 -11.76
CA TYR A 114 7.39 9.30 -12.44
C TYR A 114 6.90 8.91 -13.83
N TRP A 115 5.63 9.26 -14.17
CA TRP A 115 5.06 8.84 -15.43
C TRP A 115 5.74 9.51 -16.63
N ASN A 116 6.09 8.71 -17.63
CA ASN A 116 6.60 9.19 -18.90
C ASN A 116 5.55 8.97 -19.99
N ALA A 117 5.13 10.02 -20.68
CA ALA A 117 4.12 9.95 -21.73
C ALA A 117 4.49 9.00 -22.89
N ALA A 118 5.80 8.79 -23.14
CA ALA A 118 6.28 7.84 -24.15
C ALA A 118 5.90 6.38 -23.82
N TRP A 119 5.58 6.07 -22.57
CA TRP A 119 5.18 4.70 -22.17
C TRP A 119 3.84 4.25 -22.77
N LYS A 120 3.01 5.18 -23.25
CA LYS A 120 1.78 4.85 -24.01
C LYS A 120 2.07 4.16 -25.34
N THR A 121 3.23 4.42 -25.95
CA THR A 121 3.62 3.85 -27.24
C THR A 121 4.79 2.88 -27.14
N ALA A 122 5.64 3.03 -26.15
CA ALA A 122 6.80 2.20 -25.88
C ALA A 122 6.88 1.88 -24.37
N PRO A 123 6.00 1.00 -23.86
CA PRO A 123 5.95 0.70 -22.42
C PRO A 123 7.20 -0.06 -21.99
N PRO A 124 7.75 0.24 -20.78
CA PRO A 124 8.79 -0.58 -20.19
C PRO A 124 8.24 -1.97 -19.82
N GLU A 125 9.12 -2.95 -19.70
CA GLU A 125 8.75 -4.35 -19.45
C GLU A 125 7.84 -4.54 -18.22
N TRP A 126 8.04 -3.73 -17.19
CA TRP A 126 7.26 -3.81 -15.95
C TRP A 126 5.85 -3.21 -16.07
N LEU A 127 5.58 -2.37 -17.07
CA LEU A 127 4.26 -1.75 -17.27
C LEU A 127 3.32 -2.71 -18.00
N GLY A 128 2.15 -2.93 -17.45
CA GLY A 128 1.10 -3.78 -18.00
C GLY A 128 -0.06 -2.97 -18.57
N GLU A 129 -1.19 -3.65 -18.71
CA GLU A 129 -2.42 -3.07 -19.26
C GLU A 129 -3.06 -2.05 -18.31
N GLU A 130 -3.81 -1.12 -18.90
CA GLU A 130 -4.60 -0.14 -18.16
C GLU A 130 -5.78 -0.84 -17.43
N ASN A 131 -6.03 -0.41 -16.19
CA ASN A 131 -7.16 -0.88 -15.40
C ASN A 131 -8.46 -0.28 -15.94
N CYS A 132 -9.32 -1.13 -16.48
CA CYS A 132 -10.60 -0.69 -17.05
C CYS A 132 -11.54 -0.06 -16.01
N ALA A 133 -11.42 -0.42 -14.73
CA ALA A 133 -12.20 0.17 -13.64
C ALA A 133 -11.65 1.51 -13.17
N TRP A 134 -10.34 1.74 -13.35
CA TRP A 134 -9.64 2.96 -12.93
C TRP A 134 -8.80 3.50 -14.08
N PRO A 135 -9.36 4.30 -14.99
CA PRO A 135 -8.61 4.90 -16.09
C PRO A 135 -7.34 5.62 -15.60
N GLN A 136 -6.28 5.52 -16.41
CA GLN A 136 -4.95 6.06 -16.11
C GLN A 136 -4.17 5.28 -15.02
N ALA A 137 -4.70 4.17 -14.51
CA ALA A 137 -3.96 3.24 -13.69
C ALA A 137 -3.62 2.00 -14.51
N HIS A 138 -2.37 1.56 -14.44
CA HIS A 138 -1.87 0.41 -15.19
C HIS A 138 -1.30 -0.61 -14.24
N ARG A 139 -1.68 -1.89 -14.35
CA ARG A 139 -1.07 -2.94 -13.56
C ARG A 139 0.42 -3.05 -13.85
N VAL A 140 1.19 -3.48 -12.86
CA VAL A 140 2.63 -3.59 -12.98
C VAL A 140 3.13 -4.99 -12.67
N ARG A 141 4.22 -5.40 -13.33
CA ARG A 141 4.98 -6.59 -12.94
C ARG A 141 5.90 -6.21 -11.79
N PHE A 142 5.34 -6.20 -10.58
CA PHE A 142 5.98 -5.69 -9.36
C PHE A 142 7.31 -6.37 -9.02
N TRP A 143 7.58 -7.57 -9.54
CA TRP A 143 8.84 -8.29 -9.34
C TRP A 143 10.00 -7.74 -10.15
N LEU A 144 9.73 -6.94 -11.20
CA LEU A 144 10.78 -6.40 -12.06
C LEU A 144 11.51 -5.22 -11.43
N PRO A 145 12.84 -5.13 -11.64
CA PRO A 145 13.67 -4.10 -11.00
C PRO A 145 13.21 -2.68 -11.27
N GLY A 146 12.85 -2.35 -12.53
CA GLY A 146 12.46 -0.99 -12.91
C GLY A 146 11.29 -0.43 -12.10
N TRP A 147 10.30 -1.26 -11.75
CA TRP A 147 9.21 -0.83 -10.87
C TRP A 147 9.67 -0.65 -9.43
N LYS A 148 10.52 -1.52 -8.92
CA LYS A 148 11.11 -1.39 -7.58
C LYS A 148 11.98 -0.13 -7.46
N ASP A 149 12.71 0.23 -8.53
CA ASP A 149 13.51 1.45 -8.56
C ASP A 149 12.62 2.69 -8.42
N ILE A 150 11.51 2.77 -9.17
CA ILE A 150 10.53 3.86 -9.07
C ILE A 150 9.96 3.94 -7.66
N ASN A 151 9.56 2.80 -7.08
CA ASN A 151 8.87 2.81 -5.81
C ASN A 151 9.79 3.07 -4.61
N PHE A 152 10.96 2.40 -4.51
CA PHE A 152 11.75 2.47 -3.28
C PHE A 152 13.26 2.30 -3.39
N ARG A 153 13.81 1.82 -4.52
CA ARG A 153 15.26 1.55 -4.61
C ARG A 153 16.08 2.76 -5.03
N ALA A 154 15.59 3.53 -6.01
CA ALA A 154 16.32 4.68 -6.52
C ALA A 154 16.44 5.80 -5.47
N PRO A 155 17.48 6.64 -5.55
CA PRO A 155 17.67 7.76 -4.63
C PRO A 155 16.54 8.79 -4.66
N ASP A 156 15.85 8.90 -5.78
CA ASP A 156 14.69 9.78 -6.01
C ASP A 156 13.35 9.04 -6.07
N SER A 157 13.31 7.81 -5.56
CA SER A 157 12.14 6.93 -5.52
C SER A 157 10.94 7.57 -4.80
N TYR A 158 9.74 7.03 -5.05
CA TYR A 158 8.51 7.51 -4.43
C TYR A 158 8.59 7.46 -2.90
N LEU A 159 9.06 6.35 -2.33
CA LEU A 159 9.29 6.21 -0.89
C LEU A 159 10.19 7.32 -0.35
N ARG A 160 11.30 7.62 -1.05
CA ARG A 160 12.22 8.67 -0.61
C ARG A 160 11.53 10.04 -0.56
N ARG A 161 10.79 10.39 -1.61
CA ARG A 161 10.03 11.65 -1.66
C ARG A 161 9.00 11.76 -0.54
N ILE A 162 8.30 10.67 -0.22
CA ILE A 162 7.35 10.62 0.90
C ILE A 162 8.05 10.85 2.24
N ILE A 163 9.19 10.20 2.47
CA ILE A 163 9.98 10.36 3.70
C ILE A 163 10.51 11.79 3.83
N ASP A 164 11.04 12.36 2.75
CA ASP A 164 11.62 13.71 2.72
C ASP A 164 10.54 14.79 2.92
N ALA A 165 9.31 14.54 2.47
CA ALA A 165 8.14 15.38 2.75
C ALA A 165 7.69 15.32 4.22
N GLY A 166 8.18 14.38 5.03
CA GLY A 166 7.95 14.34 6.47
C GLY A 166 6.80 13.44 6.95
N PHE A 167 6.23 12.61 6.07
CA PHE A 167 5.25 11.61 6.44
C PHE A 167 5.79 10.59 7.44
N ASP A 168 4.91 9.96 8.22
CA ASP A 168 5.25 8.98 9.25
C ASP A 168 5.17 7.53 8.76
N GLY A 169 4.62 7.32 7.58
CA GLY A 169 4.44 5.99 7.00
C GLY A 169 3.89 6.04 5.60
N ILE A 170 3.67 4.84 5.06
CA ILE A 170 3.01 4.60 3.78
C ILE A 170 1.82 3.66 3.95
N TYR A 171 0.78 3.93 3.16
CA TYR A 171 -0.41 3.11 3.01
C TYR A 171 -0.32 2.44 1.65
N LEU A 172 -0.09 1.12 1.65
CA LEU A 172 0.22 0.35 0.45
C LEU A 172 -1.05 -0.18 -0.19
N ASP A 173 -1.39 0.36 -1.34
CA ASP A 173 -2.50 -0.13 -2.13
C ASP A 173 -2.05 -1.15 -3.19
N ARG A 174 -3.01 -1.97 -3.67
CA ARG A 174 -2.84 -3.01 -4.69
C ARG A 174 -1.79 -4.06 -4.31
N VAL A 175 -1.67 -4.35 -3.03
CA VAL A 175 -0.82 -5.46 -2.57
C VAL A 175 -1.37 -6.81 -3.04
N ASP A 176 -2.66 -6.90 -3.34
CA ASP A 176 -3.37 -8.05 -3.88
C ASP A 176 -3.05 -8.34 -5.37
N ILE A 177 -2.31 -7.48 -6.06
CA ILE A 177 -1.93 -7.64 -7.49
C ILE A 177 -1.33 -9.02 -7.80
N TYR A 178 -0.72 -9.69 -6.84
CA TYR A 178 -0.17 -11.04 -7.02
C TYR A 178 -1.24 -12.05 -7.42
N GLU A 179 -2.50 -11.84 -7.05
CA GLU A 179 -3.62 -12.72 -7.41
C GLU A 179 -3.92 -12.64 -8.91
N THR A 180 -3.83 -11.46 -9.49
CA THR A 180 -3.96 -11.23 -10.93
C THR A 180 -2.92 -12.06 -11.72
N TYR A 181 -1.70 -12.16 -11.20
CA TYR A 181 -0.61 -12.88 -11.84
C TYR A 181 -0.49 -14.35 -11.42
N ALA A 182 -1.33 -14.85 -10.52
CA ALA A 182 -1.16 -16.17 -9.93
C ALA A 182 -1.14 -17.33 -10.96
N LYS A 183 -1.88 -17.19 -12.08
CA LYS A 183 -1.91 -18.18 -13.16
C LYS A 183 -0.63 -18.19 -13.99
N GLU A 184 -0.10 -16.99 -14.31
CA GLU A 184 1.11 -16.84 -15.12
C GLU A 184 2.39 -17.05 -14.30
N ARG A 185 2.30 -16.78 -13.01
CA ARG A 185 3.44 -16.74 -12.09
C ARG A 185 3.09 -17.37 -10.74
N PRO A 186 3.20 -18.71 -10.62
CA PRO A 186 2.84 -19.42 -9.39
C PRO A 186 3.56 -18.91 -8.12
N GLY A 187 4.74 -18.29 -8.28
CA GLY A 187 5.52 -17.68 -7.19
C GLY A 187 5.09 -16.28 -6.79
N ALA A 188 4.13 -15.63 -7.47
CA ALA A 188 3.77 -14.22 -7.27
C ALA A 188 3.46 -13.86 -5.82
N ARG A 189 2.82 -14.76 -5.06
CA ARG A 189 2.55 -14.53 -3.63
C ARG A 189 3.82 -14.39 -2.79
N ALA A 190 4.79 -15.27 -2.99
CA ALA A 190 6.06 -15.18 -2.27
C ALA A 190 6.85 -13.93 -2.68
N GLU A 191 6.73 -13.54 -3.94
CA GLU A 191 7.41 -12.37 -4.48
C GLU A 191 6.81 -11.05 -3.99
N ILE A 192 5.48 -10.95 -3.80
CA ILE A 192 4.89 -9.74 -3.21
C ILE A 192 5.23 -9.63 -1.72
N ILE A 193 5.29 -10.75 -0.99
CA ILE A 193 5.79 -10.77 0.39
C ILE A 193 7.23 -10.27 0.46
N ALA A 194 8.09 -10.76 -0.44
CA ALA A 194 9.48 -10.31 -0.54
C ALA A 194 9.59 -8.83 -0.95
N TYR A 195 8.72 -8.36 -1.83
CA TYR A 195 8.63 -6.95 -2.23
C TYR A 195 8.30 -6.05 -1.04
N VAL A 196 7.24 -6.38 -0.28
CA VAL A 196 6.82 -5.59 0.89
C VAL A 196 7.92 -5.61 1.97
N ARG A 197 8.59 -6.75 2.18
CA ARG A 197 9.74 -6.84 3.07
C ARG A 197 10.86 -5.89 2.65
N GLU A 198 11.30 -5.95 1.40
CA GLU A 198 12.40 -5.12 0.88
C GLU A 198 12.07 -3.63 0.99
N LEU A 199 10.83 -3.25 0.67
CA LEU A 199 10.32 -1.89 0.82
C LEU A 199 10.34 -1.45 2.29
N ALA A 200 9.84 -2.27 3.22
CA ALA A 200 9.82 -1.98 4.64
C ALA A 200 11.24 -1.81 5.21
N GLU A 201 12.14 -2.74 4.91
CA GLU A 201 13.55 -2.67 5.32
C GLU A 201 14.23 -1.41 4.77
N THR A 202 13.91 -1.01 3.53
CA THR A 202 14.42 0.23 2.93
C THR A 202 13.87 1.45 3.65
N ALA A 203 12.57 1.48 3.92
CA ALA A 203 11.93 2.57 4.67
C ALA A 203 12.54 2.74 6.07
N TRP A 204 12.73 1.64 6.81
CA TRP A 204 13.28 1.68 8.17
C TRP A 204 14.76 2.08 8.22
N ARG A 205 15.53 1.75 7.18
CA ARG A 205 16.91 2.27 7.06
C ARG A 205 16.93 3.79 6.84
N LEU A 206 15.97 4.32 6.09
CA LEU A 206 15.86 5.75 5.80
C LEU A 206 15.25 6.54 6.95
N LYS A 207 14.23 6.01 7.59
CA LYS A 207 13.51 6.61 8.72
C LYS A 207 13.08 5.52 9.70
N PRO A 208 13.85 5.26 10.76
CA PRO A 208 13.45 4.33 11.82
C PRO A 208 12.06 4.67 12.38
N GLY A 209 11.22 3.66 12.56
CA GLY A 209 9.84 3.84 13.04
C GLY A 209 8.83 4.29 11.97
N PHE A 210 9.21 4.26 10.70
CA PHE A 210 8.30 4.55 9.59
C PHE A 210 7.26 3.43 9.43
N PHE A 211 5.97 3.78 9.38
CA PHE A 211 4.87 2.81 9.34
C PHE A 211 4.65 2.21 7.95
N ILE A 212 4.33 0.93 7.93
CA ILE A 212 3.95 0.18 6.72
C ILE A 212 2.54 -0.36 6.96
N ILE A 213 1.54 0.19 6.28
CA ILE A 213 0.13 -0.19 6.43
C ILE A 213 -0.40 -0.65 5.06
N PRO A 214 -0.46 -1.96 4.79
CA PRO A 214 -1.09 -2.44 3.56
C PRO A 214 -2.61 -2.25 3.60
N GLN A 215 -3.20 -2.05 2.43
CA GLN A 215 -4.63 -2.07 2.21
C GLN A 215 -5.04 -3.43 1.69
N ASN A 216 -6.10 -4.02 2.24
CA ASN A 216 -6.64 -5.31 1.81
C ASN A 216 -5.58 -6.44 1.82
N ALA A 217 -5.63 -7.36 0.83
CA ALA A 217 -4.72 -8.50 0.70
C ALA A 217 -4.64 -9.38 1.96
N GLU A 218 -5.78 -9.58 2.65
CA GLU A 218 -5.85 -10.29 3.95
C GLU A 218 -5.29 -11.71 3.88
N ALA A 219 -5.31 -12.36 2.70
CA ALA A 219 -4.72 -13.69 2.54
C ALA A 219 -3.25 -13.74 2.95
N LEU A 220 -2.51 -12.64 2.80
CA LEU A 220 -1.11 -12.54 3.21
C LEU A 220 -0.94 -12.53 4.73
N LEU A 221 -1.96 -12.17 5.49
CA LEU A 221 -1.94 -12.22 6.95
C LEU A 221 -1.86 -13.67 7.50
N ALA A 222 -2.06 -14.68 6.66
CA ALA A 222 -1.80 -16.06 7.03
C ALA A 222 -0.31 -16.32 7.31
N PHE A 223 0.59 -15.52 6.72
CA PHE A 223 2.04 -15.69 6.82
C PHE A 223 2.62 -14.84 7.96
N PRO A 224 3.20 -15.47 9.01
CA PRO A 224 3.80 -14.73 10.13
C PRO A 224 4.90 -13.77 9.68
N GLU A 225 5.70 -14.16 8.69
CA GLU A 225 6.75 -13.32 8.12
C GLU A 225 6.19 -12.02 7.53
N TYR A 226 5.09 -12.10 6.75
CA TYR A 226 4.44 -10.90 6.20
C TYR A 226 3.96 -9.98 7.32
N ARG A 227 3.30 -10.55 8.34
CA ARG A 227 2.83 -9.75 9.47
C ARG A 227 3.96 -9.07 10.24
N SER A 228 5.21 -9.58 10.16
CA SER A 228 6.36 -8.93 10.83
C SER A 228 6.81 -7.64 10.14
N PHE A 229 6.49 -7.43 8.87
CA PHE A 229 6.89 -6.26 8.07
C PHE A 229 5.83 -5.17 7.97
N VAL A 230 4.67 -5.35 8.60
CA VAL A 230 3.57 -4.38 8.56
C VAL A 230 3.22 -3.92 9.97
N ASP A 231 2.74 -2.68 10.10
CA ASP A 231 2.44 -2.06 11.40
C ASP A 231 0.93 -1.99 11.68
N GLY A 232 0.10 -2.28 10.70
CA GLY A 232 -1.35 -2.30 10.77
C GLY A 232 -1.94 -2.84 9.47
N LEU A 233 -3.25 -2.75 9.33
CA LEU A 233 -3.99 -3.07 8.11
C LEU A 233 -5.03 -1.99 7.85
N GLY A 234 -5.12 -1.52 6.62
CA GLY A 234 -6.29 -0.85 6.07
C GLY A 234 -7.24 -1.86 5.44
N LYS A 235 -8.51 -1.79 5.72
CA LYS A 235 -9.51 -2.69 5.11
C LYS A 235 -10.65 -1.91 4.51
N GLU A 236 -10.85 -2.03 3.21
CA GLU A 236 -12.01 -1.47 2.53
C GLU A 236 -13.18 -2.45 2.54
N SER A 237 -14.37 -1.90 2.73
CA SER A 237 -15.61 -2.65 2.51
C SER A 237 -15.65 -3.99 3.24
N LEU A 238 -15.29 -4.01 4.53
CA LEU A 238 -15.30 -5.25 5.33
C LEU A 238 -16.72 -5.77 5.54
N LEU A 239 -17.63 -4.88 5.89
CA LEU A 239 -19.00 -5.25 6.21
C LEU A 239 -19.99 -5.01 5.05
N HIS A 240 -19.71 -4.07 4.16
CA HIS A 240 -20.57 -3.70 3.03
C HIS A 240 -19.75 -3.41 1.77
N GLY A 241 -20.32 -3.67 0.60
CA GLY A 241 -19.80 -3.13 -0.66
C GLY A 241 -19.25 -4.13 -1.66
N ILE A 242 -19.02 -5.39 -1.30
CA ILE A 242 -18.50 -6.41 -2.24
C ILE A 242 -19.50 -6.69 -3.38
N SER A 243 -20.78 -6.82 -3.06
CA SER A 243 -21.82 -7.12 -4.05
C SER A 243 -22.58 -5.90 -4.56
N GLY A 244 -22.28 -4.71 -4.05
CA GLY A 244 -22.92 -3.44 -4.42
C GLY A 244 -22.83 -2.42 -3.30
N THR A 245 -22.89 -1.13 -3.69
CA THR A 245 -22.81 -0.02 -2.73
C THR A 245 -23.82 -0.19 -1.59
N ALA A 246 -23.35 -0.05 -0.35
CA ALA A 246 -24.13 -0.21 0.88
C ALA A 246 -24.77 -1.60 1.10
N GLN A 247 -24.59 -2.55 0.18
CA GLN A 247 -25.09 -3.91 0.38
C GLN A 247 -24.18 -4.65 1.38
N ARG A 248 -24.79 -5.28 2.39
CA ARG A 248 -24.04 -6.04 3.38
C ARG A 248 -23.38 -7.26 2.75
N ASN A 249 -22.11 -7.47 3.06
CA ASN A 249 -21.34 -8.62 2.62
C ASN A 249 -21.85 -9.91 3.26
N SER A 250 -21.62 -11.03 2.59
CA SER A 250 -22.03 -12.33 3.10
C SER A 250 -21.32 -12.65 4.44
N ARG A 251 -21.96 -13.51 5.25
CA ARG A 251 -21.32 -14.01 6.49
C ARG A 251 -20.02 -14.76 6.22
N ALA A 252 -19.95 -15.42 5.05
CA ALA A 252 -18.76 -16.16 4.65
C ALA A 252 -17.58 -15.21 4.35
N ASP A 253 -17.80 -14.13 3.58
CA ASP A 253 -16.78 -13.15 3.24
C ASP A 253 -16.27 -12.42 4.49
N ILE A 254 -17.21 -11.92 5.32
CA ILE A 254 -16.85 -11.29 6.60
C ILE A 254 -16.09 -12.27 7.50
N GLY A 255 -16.54 -13.52 7.57
CA GLY A 255 -15.92 -14.56 8.38
C GLY A 255 -14.49 -14.89 7.93
N TRP A 256 -14.30 -14.98 6.63
CA TRP A 256 -12.98 -15.21 6.02
C TRP A 256 -11.99 -14.08 6.34
N SER A 257 -12.37 -12.84 6.03
CA SER A 257 -11.53 -11.67 6.34
C SER A 257 -11.23 -11.57 7.83
N MET A 258 -12.24 -11.73 8.69
CA MET A 258 -12.07 -11.66 10.15
C MET A 258 -11.18 -12.78 10.69
N GLY A 259 -11.19 -13.97 10.09
CA GLY A 259 -10.30 -15.06 10.47
C GLY A 259 -8.82 -14.72 10.29
N LEU A 260 -8.50 -13.95 9.26
CA LEU A 260 -7.16 -13.46 8.94
C LEU A 260 -6.80 -12.20 9.74
N ILE A 261 -7.70 -11.25 9.83
CA ILE A 261 -7.55 -10.02 10.62
C ILE A 261 -7.21 -10.33 12.09
N LYS A 262 -7.86 -11.34 12.68
CA LYS A 262 -7.59 -11.76 14.07
C LYS A 262 -6.14 -12.20 14.29
N LYS A 263 -5.45 -12.71 13.26
CA LYS A 263 -4.02 -13.07 13.38
C LYS A 263 -3.17 -11.82 13.59
N LEU A 264 -3.44 -10.75 12.81
CA LEU A 264 -2.76 -9.47 12.93
C LEU A 264 -3.07 -8.79 14.28
N GLN A 265 -4.35 -8.81 14.69
CA GLN A 265 -4.77 -8.32 16.01
C GLN A 265 -4.11 -9.11 17.15
N GLY A 266 -3.87 -10.41 16.96
CA GLY A 266 -3.14 -11.26 17.90
C GLY A 266 -1.67 -10.85 18.05
N ASP A 267 -1.09 -10.24 17.01
CA ASP A 267 0.26 -9.66 17.05
C ASP A 267 0.26 -8.23 17.66
N GLY A 268 -0.88 -7.74 18.18
CA GLY A 268 -1.02 -6.41 18.79
C GLY A 268 -1.12 -5.25 17.80
N LYS A 269 -1.37 -5.52 16.51
CA LYS A 269 -1.40 -4.52 15.45
C LYS A 269 -2.82 -4.04 15.16
N PRO A 270 -3.04 -2.72 14.91
CA PRO A 270 -4.35 -2.15 14.66
C PRO A 270 -4.87 -2.48 13.27
N VAL A 271 -6.20 -2.41 13.15
CA VAL A 271 -6.91 -2.51 11.88
C VAL A 271 -7.82 -1.30 11.72
N PHE A 272 -7.73 -0.67 10.58
CA PHE A 272 -8.48 0.52 10.18
C PHE A 272 -9.42 0.14 9.04
N ALA A 273 -10.73 0.33 9.20
CA ALA A 273 -11.68 0.00 8.16
C ALA A 273 -12.32 1.26 7.57
N VAL A 274 -12.37 1.34 6.24
CA VAL A 274 -13.18 2.32 5.53
C VAL A 274 -14.40 1.64 4.94
N GLU A 275 -15.58 2.20 5.23
CA GLU A 275 -16.85 1.79 4.66
C GLU A 275 -17.46 2.96 3.86
N TYR A 276 -18.01 2.67 2.70
CA TYR A 276 -18.56 3.66 1.78
C TYR A 276 -20.07 3.75 1.93
N LEU A 277 -20.52 4.17 3.12
CA LEU A 277 -21.92 4.32 3.48
C LEU A 277 -22.31 5.81 3.53
N ILE A 278 -23.51 6.10 3.04
CA ILE A 278 -24.05 7.47 2.93
C ILE A 278 -25.26 7.72 3.85
N ASP A 279 -25.70 6.75 4.63
CA ASP A 279 -26.87 6.82 5.50
C ASP A 279 -26.46 6.73 6.97
N HIS A 280 -26.81 7.72 7.77
CA HIS A 280 -26.46 7.81 9.20
C HIS A 280 -26.88 6.59 10.02
N ARG A 281 -28.01 5.95 9.69
CA ARG A 281 -28.48 4.78 10.42
C ARG A 281 -27.55 3.58 10.17
N HIS A 282 -27.21 3.34 8.92
CA HIS A 282 -26.26 2.28 8.54
C HIS A 282 -24.86 2.55 9.11
N ILE A 283 -24.39 3.82 9.05
CA ILE A 283 -23.12 4.23 9.63
C ILE A 283 -23.08 3.88 11.12
N ASN A 284 -24.07 4.32 11.92
CA ASN A 284 -24.09 4.11 13.37
C ASN A 284 -24.11 2.62 13.78
N VAL A 285 -24.77 1.77 12.99
CA VAL A 285 -24.80 0.31 13.23
C VAL A 285 -23.46 -0.31 12.89
N THR A 286 -22.91 0.06 11.73
CA THR A 286 -21.62 -0.45 11.22
C THR A 286 -20.46 -0.04 12.10
N GLU A 287 -20.45 1.21 12.56
CA GLU A 287 -19.44 1.72 13.50
C GLU A 287 -19.38 0.89 14.78
N ARG A 288 -20.53 0.68 15.43
CA ARG A 288 -20.59 -0.14 16.66
C ARG A 288 -20.12 -1.58 16.41
N GLU A 289 -20.46 -2.16 15.26
CA GLU A 289 -20.04 -3.51 14.91
C GLU A 289 -18.52 -3.59 14.70
N LEU A 290 -17.92 -2.63 13.98
CA LEU A 290 -16.47 -2.56 13.75
C LEU A 290 -15.70 -2.34 15.06
N LEU A 291 -16.15 -1.39 15.89
CA LEU A 291 -15.56 -1.14 17.20
C LEU A 291 -15.64 -2.38 18.12
N GLY A 292 -16.78 -3.09 18.10
CA GLY A 292 -16.92 -4.37 18.82
C GLY A 292 -15.96 -5.47 18.35
N ARG A 293 -15.44 -5.36 17.11
CA ARG A 293 -14.42 -6.23 16.54
C ARG A 293 -12.98 -5.72 16.74
N ARG A 294 -12.81 -4.62 17.48
CA ARG A 294 -11.52 -3.90 17.70
C ARG A 294 -10.94 -3.39 16.38
N ILE A 295 -11.79 -2.87 15.50
CA ILE A 295 -11.43 -2.25 14.22
C ILE A 295 -11.82 -0.79 14.29
N VAL A 296 -10.90 0.11 13.93
CA VAL A 296 -11.13 1.56 13.94
C VAL A 296 -11.82 1.95 12.62
N PRO A 297 -13.08 2.40 12.66
CA PRO A 297 -13.82 2.72 11.44
C PRO A 297 -13.54 4.14 10.94
N THR A 298 -13.70 4.34 9.63
CA THR A 298 -13.99 5.63 9.01
C THR A 298 -15.05 5.44 7.92
N PHE A 299 -15.79 6.49 7.62
CA PHE A 299 -16.82 6.49 6.59
C PHE A 299 -16.49 7.61 5.60
N GLN A 300 -16.41 7.25 4.32
CA GLN A 300 -15.98 8.16 3.26
C GLN A 300 -16.86 8.00 2.03
N THR A 301 -16.83 8.98 1.13
CA THR A 301 -17.29 8.78 -0.24
C THR A 301 -16.30 7.87 -0.98
N ARG A 302 -16.75 7.17 -2.01
CA ARG A 302 -15.82 6.37 -2.86
C ARG A 302 -14.81 7.23 -3.62
N ALA A 303 -15.10 8.52 -3.80
CA ALA A 303 -14.17 9.47 -4.40
C ALA A 303 -12.98 9.79 -3.47
N LEU A 304 -13.09 9.49 -2.17
CA LEU A 304 -12.08 9.82 -1.17
C LEU A 304 -11.64 11.29 -1.25
N ASP A 305 -12.63 12.17 -1.48
CA ASP A 305 -12.44 13.60 -1.75
C ASP A 305 -12.62 14.50 -0.52
N GLY A 306 -12.69 13.89 0.67
CA GLY A 306 -12.83 14.60 1.95
C GLY A 306 -14.22 15.16 2.23
N LYS A 307 -15.22 14.88 1.39
CA LYS A 307 -16.59 15.29 1.64
C LYS A 307 -17.26 14.40 2.68
N ASP A 308 -18.18 14.97 3.43
CA ASP A 308 -19.06 14.20 4.32
C ASP A 308 -19.93 13.25 3.49
N PRO A 309 -19.82 11.93 3.68
CA PRO A 309 -20.60 10.95 2.93
C PRO A 309 -22.11 11.08 3.17
N THR A 310 -22.52 11.72 4.25
CA THR A 310 -23.93 11.94 4.61
C THR A 310 -24.48 13.29 4.16
N ALA A 311 -23.64 14.17 3.63
CA ALA A 311 -24.07 15.45 3.12
C ALA A 311 -25.06 15.27 1.94
N PRO A 312 -26.13 16.08 1.86
CA PRO A 312 -27.03 16.06 0.71
C PRO A 312 -26.23 16.28 -0.58
N VAL A 313 -26.42 15.40 -1.56
CA VAL A 313 -25.84 15.60 -2.89
C VAL A 313 -26.50 16.83 -3.49
N ALA A 314 -25.79 17.95 -3.55
CA ALA A 314 -26.24 19.11 -4.29
C ALA A 314 -26.45 18.73 -5.75
N LEU A 315 -27.63 19.04 -6.30
CA LEU A 315 -27.88 18.86 -7.74
C LEU A 315 -26.78 19.60 -8.50
N LYS A 316 -25.91 18.84 -9.20
CA LYS A 316 -24.79 19.40 -9.94
C LYS A 316 -25.34 20.31 -11.04
N THR A 317 -25.13 21.61 -10.89
CA THR A 317 -25.37 22.64 -11.93
C THR A 317 -24.11 22.94 -12.74
N GLU A 318 -22.99 22.33 -12.42
CA GLU A 318 -21.72 22.53 -13.15
C GLU A 318 -21.18 21.21 -13.68
N VAL A 319 -20.73 21.24 -14.95
CA VAL A 319 -19.98 20.16 -15.59
C VAL A 319 -18.60 20.12 -14.93
N GLY A 320 -18.53 19.54 -13.74
CA GLY A 320 -17.27 19.27 -13.05
C GLY A 320 -16.50 18.15 -13.76
N THR A 321 -15.19 18.15 -13.60
CA THR A 321 -14.30 17.03 -13.95
C THR A 321 -14.96 15.69 -13.59
N PRO A 322 -14.91 14.70 -14.49
CA PRO A 322 -15.56 13.42 -14.23
C PRO A 322 -15.06 12.84 -12.90
N GLU A 323 -16.01 12.54 -12.02
CA GLU A 323 -15.72 11.75 -10.82
C GLU A 323 -14.95 10.50 -11.25
N ARG A 324 -13.84 10.21 -10.59
CA ARG A 324 -13.16 8.92 -10.70
C ARG A 324 -14.04 7.84 -10.05
N THR A 325 -15.12 7.49 -10.70
CA THR A 325 -15.93 6.34 -10.35
C THR A 325 -15.37 5.13 -11.05
N ALA A 326 -15.19 4.03 -10.32
CA ALA A 326 -14.82 2.76 -10.91
C ALA A 326 -15.78 2.45 -12.06
N LEU A 327 -15.26 2.27 -13.25
CA LEU A 327 -16.03 1.87 -14.42
C LEU A 327 -16.23 0.35 -14.36
N ALA A 328 -17.37 -0.13 -14.88
CA ALA A 328 -17.56 -1.56 -15.03
C ALA A 328 -16.60 -2.09 -16.11
N CYS A 329 -15.75 -3.04 -15.74
CA CYS A 329 -14.90 -3.71 -16.72
C CYS A 329 -15.72 -4.62 -17.65
N PRO A 330 -15.28 -4.84 -18.89
CA PRO A 330 -15.89 -5.84 -19.77
C PRO A 330 -15.93 -7.22 -19.12
N PRO A 331 -16.96 -8.04 -19.40
CA PRO A 331 -17.02 -9.41 -18.90
C PRO A 331 -15.74 -10.20 -19.25
N GLY A 332 -15.12 -10.83 -18.26
CA GLY A 332 -13.91 -11.62 -18.43
C GLY A 332 -12.58 -10.88 -18.21
N SER A 333 -12.60 -9.57 -17.91
CA SER A 333 -11.42 -8.85 -17.46
C SER A 333 -10.99 -9.35 -16.07
N SER A 334 -9.70 -9.59 -15.89
CA SER A 334 -9.10 -10.07 -14.62
C SER A 334 -8.68 -8.92 -13.69
N TRP A 335 -9.64 -8.03 -13.37
CA TRP A 335 -9.39 -6.88 -12.49
C TRP A 335 -10.07 -7.04 -11.14
#